data_90de9d811be3fcd344071585ea1752b7
#
_entry.id   90de9d811be3fcd344071585ea1752b7
#
_cell.length_a   1.000
_cell.length_b   1.000
_cell.length_c   1.000
_cell.angle_alpha   90.00
_cell.angle_beta   90.00
_cell.angle_gamma   90.00
#
_symmetry.space_group_name_H-M   'P 1'
#
loop_
_entity.id
_entity.type
_entity.pdbx_description
1 polymer ?
#
loop_
_entity_poly.entity_id
_entity_poly.type
_entity_poly.pdbx_seq_one_letter_code
_entity_poly.pdbx_strand_id
1 'polypeptide(L)'
;SYGGPLTQAQRLGIALGELGATFTKLGQMLSTRGDMLPPEYLLELSRLQDAAPAVPIESVLEIIERELHGPVSQIFAMFDSNPLACASIGQVHAAMLKDGSRVVVKVQRPGVAEQIERDLAILAQLIAWAKHHTALGADYDLDSLLSEFSHTIHGELDYLREGQNADRLRLGFGDDIGIRVPIVHWPLTTHRVLTMERVERIKITDLEQLDRAGIS
;
A
#
# COMPACT_ATOMS: atom_id res chain seq x y z
N SER A 1 4.70 21.97 10.48
CA SER A 1 3.73 22.96 11.01
C SER A 1 3.57 24.06 9.98
N TYR A 2 2.35 24.23 9.48
CA TYR A 2 2.00 25.31 8.56
C TYR A 2 1.91 26.61 9.37
N GLY A 3 2.75 27.60 9.07
CA GLY A 3 2.86 28.87 9.81
C GLY A 3 1.83 29.94 9.43
N GLY A 4 0.68 29.59 8.84
CA GLY A 4 -0.38 30.51 8.38
C GLY A 4 -1.71 29.80 8.15
N PRO A 5 -2.76 30.54 7.67
CA PRO A 5 -4.03 29.92 7.30
C PRO A 5 -3.82 28.91 6.17
N LEU A 6 -4.38 27.69 6.36
CA LEU A 6 -4.28 26.61 5.38
C LEU A 6 -4.93 26.99 4.05
N THR A 7 -4.26 26.67 2.94
CA THR A 7 -4.82 26.79 1.58
C THR A 7 -5.92 25.73 1.36
N GLN A 8 -6.71 25.88 0.30
CA GLN A 8 -7.71 24.87 -0.06
C GLN A 8 -7.09 23.51 -0.37
N ALA A 9 -5.95 23.49 -1.09
CA ALA A 9 -5.20 22.27 -1.41
C ALA A 9 -4.71 21.55 -0.13
N GLN A 10 -4.17 22.31 0.84
CA GLN A 10 -3.73 21.77 2.13
C GLN A 10 -4.89 21.18 2.95
N ARG A 11 -6.03 21.88 2.97
CA ARG A 11 -7.24 21.36 3.65
C ARG A 11 -7.72 20.06 3.03
N LEU A 12 -7.71 19.97 1.69
CA LEU A 12 -8.08 18.73 0.99
C LEU A 12 -7.13 17.59 1.34
N GLY A 13 -5.82 17.82 1.30
CA GLY A 13 -4.82 16.79 1.65
C GLY A 13 -5.01 16.29 3.09
N ILE A 14 -5.19 17.21 4.06
CA ILE A 14 -5.44 16.85 5.46
C ILE A 14 -6.73 16.04 5.58
N ALA A 15 -7.82 16.50 4.98
CA ALA A 15 -9.12 15.81 5.05
C ALA A 15 -9.05 14.39 4.48
N LEU A 16 -8.39 14.19 3.31
CA LEU A 16 -8.21 12.85 2.74
C LEU A 16 -7.35 11.95 3.63
N GLY A 17 -6.32 12.50 4.27
CA GLY A 17 -5.50 11.75 5.25
C GLY A 17 -6.28 11.33 6.49
N GLU A 18 -7.14 12.20 7.02
CA GLU A 18 -7.99 11.93 8.20
C GLU A 18 -9.13 10.95 7.92
N LEU A 19 -9.64 10.91 6.68
CA LEU A 19 -10.68 9.97 6.26
C LEU A 19 -10.18 8.51 6.15
N GLY A 20 -8.87 8.30 6.14
CA GLY A 20 -8.27 6.97 6.23
C GLY A 20 -7.75 6.40 4.92
N ALA A 21 -7.50 5.08 4.92
CA ALA A 21 -6.76 4.36 3.89
C ALA A 21 -7.28 4.59 2.47
N THR A 22 -8.56 4.41 2.25
CA THR A 22 -9.22 4.56 0.94
C THR A 22 -9.01 5.96 0.37
N PHE A 23 -9.25 6.98 1.18
CA PHE A 23 -9.16 8.38 0.76
C PHE A 23 -7.71 8.84 0.60
N THR A 24 -6.78 8.33 1.41
CA THR A 24 -5.34 8.54 1.20
C THR A 24 -4.91 8.00 -0.16
N LYS A 25 -5.34 6.78 -0.53
CA LYS A 25 -5.05 6.18 -1.85
C LYS A 25 -5.71 6.94 -2.99
N LEU A 26 -6.94 7.41 -2.80
CA LEU A 26 -7.60 8.28 -3.77
C LEU A 26 -6.79 9.55 -4.00
N GLY A 27 -6.33 10.22 -2.94
CA GLY A 27 -5.49 11.41 -3.03
C GLY A 27 -4.16 11.14 -3.73
N GLN A 28 -3.51 10.01 -3.45
CA GLN A 28 -2.29 9.59 -4.14
C GLN A 28 -2.53 9.38 -5.64
N MET A 29 -3.63 8.72 -6.05
CA MET A 29 -3.99 8.59 -7.45
C MET A 29 -4.26 9.95 -8.09
N LEU A 30 -5.02 10.82 -7.45
CA LEU A 30 -5.32 12.17 -7.95
C LEU A 30 -4.07 13.04 -8.05
N SER A 31 -3.02 12.82 -7.25
CA SER A 31 -1.76 13.56 -7.32
C SER A 31 -1.02 13.38 -8.65
N THR A 32 -1.35 12.34 -9.41
CA THR A 32 -0.77 12.07 -10.74
C THR A 32 -1.62 12.62 -11.90
N ARG A 33 -2.80 13.17 -11.59
CA ARG A 33 -3.78 13.65 -12.59
C ARG A 33 -3.66 15.15 -12.84
N GLY A 34 -2.56 15.53 -13.49
CA GLY A 34 -2.33 16.93 -13.89
C GLY A 34 -3.31 17.47 -14.94
N ASP A 35 -4.11 16.60 -15.54
CA ASP A 35 -5.22 16.92 -16.43
C ASP A 35 -6.48 17.40 -15.68
N MET A 36 -6.60 17.07 -14.38
CA MET A 36 -7.78 17.36 -13.58
C MET A 36 -7.57 18.39 -12.48
N LEU A 37 -6.36 18.48 -11.93
CA LEU A 37 -6.09 19.29 -10.75
C LEU A 37 -4.97 20.31 -11.00
N PRO A 38 -5.11 21.55 -10.45
CA PRO A 38 -4.05 22.54 -10.45
C PRO A 38 -2.78 22.06 -9.74
N PRO A 39 -1.59 22.56 -10.11
CA PRO A 39 -0.30 22.10 -9.57
C PRO A 39 -0.18 22.13 -8.04
N GLU A 40 -0.81 23.10 -7.37
CA GLU A 40 -0.79 23.23 -5.92
C GLU A 40 -1.53 22.06 -5.22
N TYR A 41 -2.59 21.51 -5.83
CA TYR A 41 -3.28 20.32 -5.34
C TYR A 41 -2.44 19.06 -5.57
N LEU A 42 -1.85 18.93 -6.75
CA LEU A 42 -0.98 17.77 -7.05
C LEU A 42 0.18 17.70 -6.05
N LEU A 43 0.81 18.84 -5.75
CA LEU A 43 1.91 18.92 -4.79
C LEU A 43 1.47 18.53 -3.38
N GLU A 44 0.33 19.01 -2.90
CA GLU A 44 -0.15 18.67 -1.55
C GLU A 44 -0.61 17.21 -1.46
N LEU A 45 -1.30 16.69 -2.48
CA LEU A 45 -1.74 15.29 -2.53
C LEU A 45 -0.57 14.31 -2.66
N SER A 46 0.52 14.69 -3.36
CA SER A 46 1.73 13.87 -3.44
C SER A 46 2.45 13.69 -2.10
N ARG A 47 2.15 14.54 -1.11
CA ARG A 47 2.67 14.44 0.26
C ARG A 47 1.90 13.45 1.14
N LEU A 48 0.76 12.96 0.66
CA LEU A 48 0.00 11.95 1.40
C LEU A 48 0.83 10.69 1.57
N GLN A 49 1.16 10.41 2.83
CA GLN A 49 1.95 9.23 3.17
C GLN A 49 1.02 8.03 3.42
N ASP A 50 1.43 6.90 2.94
CA ASP A 50 0.76 5.62 3.18
C ASP A 50 1.17 5.01 4.55
N ALA A 51 1.44 5.87 5.53
CA ALA A 51 1.83 5.47 6.86
C ALA A 51 0.61 5.43 7.78
N ALA A 52 0.44 4.33 8.47
CA ALA A 52 -0.63 4.16 9.44
C ALA A 52 -0.07 3.56 10.74
N PRO A 53 -0.71 3.77 11.91
CA PRO A 53 -0.28 3.13 13.17
C PRO A 53 -0.25 1.60 13.02
N ALA A 54 0.69 0.94 13.72
CA ALA A 54 0.69 -0.52 13.75
C ALA A 54 -0.62 -1.05 14.35
N VAL A 55 -1.15 -2.13 13.79
CA VAL A 55 -2.23 -2.89 14.43
C VAL A 55 -1.63 -3.83 15.48
N PRO A 56 -2.41 -4.24 16.51
CA PRO A 56 -1.96 -5.19 17.52
C PRO A 56 -1.45 -6.48 16.88
N ILE A 57 -0.35 -7.01 17.42
CA ILE A 57 0.30 -8.21 16.88
C ILE A 57 -0.65 -9.43 16.90
N GLU A 58 -1.50 -9.53 17.90
CA GLU A 58 -2.48 -10.59 18.05
C GLU A 58 -3.40 -10.69 16.81
N SER A 59 -3.85 -9.54 16.31
CA SER A 59 -4.69 -9.47 15.11
C SER A 59 -3.94 -9.91 13.84
N VAL A 60 -2.63 -9.63 13.78
CA VAL A 60 -1.77 -10.06 12.67
C VAL A 60 -1.60 -11.57 12.69
N LEU A 61 -1.26 -12.13 13.86
CA LEU A 61 -1.08 -13.57 14.03
C LEU A 61 -2.37 -14.32 13.70
N GLU A 62 -3.52 -13.84 14.17
CA GLU A 62 -4.84 -14.42 13.85
C GLU A 62 -5.11 -14.48 12.34
N ILE A 63 -4.77 -13.42 11.59
CA ILE A 63 -4.91 -13.42 10.13
C ILE A 63 -3.98 -14.45 9.50
N ILE A 64 -2.71 -14.47 9.90
CA ILE A 64 -1.72 -15.43 9.36
C ILE A 64 -2.18 -16.86 9.62
N GLU A 65 -2.57 -17.20 10.85
CA GLU A 65 -2.98 -18.54 11.24
C GLU A 65 -4.22 -19.01 10.50
N ARG A 66 -5.19 -18.12 10.29
CA ARG A 66 -6.39 -18.40 9.50
C ARG A 66 -6.08 -18.61 8.02
N GLU A 67 -5.27 -17.74 7.44
CA GLU A 67 -4.93 -17.79 6.01
C GLU A 67 -4.00 -18.95 5.65
N LEU A 68 -3.06 -19.29 6.53
CA LEU A 68 -2.08 -20.36 6.31
C LEU A 68 -2.44 -21.67 6.99
N HIS A 69 -3.64 -21.76 7.62
CA HIS A 69 -4.20 -22.96 8.21
C HIS A 69 -3.32 -23.64 9.27
N GLY A 70 -2.58 -22.86 10.06
CA GLY A 70 -1.75 -23.39 11.12
C GLY A 70 -1.13 -22.34 12.04
N PRO A 71 -0.67 -22.73 13.24
CA PRO A 71 -0.03 -21.83 14.17
C PRO A 71 1.23 -21.19 13.57
N VAL A 72 1.44 -19.89 13.81
CA VAL A 72 2.62 -19.14 13.33
C VAL A 72 3.93 -19.84 13.75
N SER A 73 3.98 -20.40 14.97
CA SER A 73 5.15 -21.14 15.49
C SER A 73 5.45 -22.45 14.74
N GLN A 74 4.47 -23.04 14.06
CA GLN A 74 4.69 -24.22 13.21
C GLN A 74 5.14 -23.83 11.80
N ILE A 75 4.72 -22.66 11.31
CA ILE A 75 5.04 -22.15 9.98
C ILE A 75 6.43 -21.52 9.95
N PHE A 76 6.70 -20.60 10.87
CA PHE A 76 7.96 -19.87 10.96
C PHE A 76 8.82 -20.38 12.11
N ALA A 77 10.15 -20.36 11.95
CA ALA A 77 11.10 -20.59 13.03
C ALA A 77 11.17 -19.38 13.97
N MET A 78 11.00 -18.16 13.39
CA MET A 78 10.95 -16.90 14.10
C MET A 78 10.00 -15.95 13.37
N PHE A 79 9.20 -15.19 14.12
CA PHE A 79 8.35 -14.12 13.62
C PHE A 79 8.51 -12.91 14.51
N ASP A 80 8.93 -11.77 13.92
CA ASP A 80 9.14 -10.54 14.69
C ASP A 80 7.79 -9.84 14.89
N SER A 81 7.44 -9.61 16.15
CA SER A 81 6.21 -8.90 16.53
C SER A 81 6.22 -7.41 16.15
N ASN A 82 7.43 -6.82 16.01
CA ASN A 82 7.57 -5.43 15.60
C ASN A 82 7.54 -5.34 14.08
N PRO A 83 6.62 -4.54 13.49
CA PRO A 83 6.57 -4.41 12.04
C PRO A 83 7.78 -3.62 11.50
N LEU A 84 8.30 -4.06 10.36
CA LEU A 84 9.31 -3.32 9.59
C LEU A 84 8.72 -2.08 8.93
N ALA A 85 7.43 -2.14 8.55
CA ALA A 85 6.68 -1.06 7.92
C ALA A 85 5.19 -1.23 8.17
N CYS A 86 4.50 -0.09 8.31
CA CYS A 86 3.04 -0.03 8.45
C CYS A 86 2.49 0.88 7.34
N ALA A 87 1.67 0.31 6.48
CA ALA A 87 0.95 1.02 5.43
C ALA A 87 -0.56 1.09 5.74
N SER A 88 -1.30 1.86 4.97
CA SER A 88 -2.73 2.03 5.15
C SER A 88 -3.53 0.73 5.01
N ILE A 89 -3.12 -0.16 4.11
CA ILE A 89 -3.82 -1.43 3.79
C ILE A 89 -3.23 -2.63 4.53
N GLY A 90 -1.94 -2.59 4.89
CA GLY A 90 -1.26 -3.72 5.52
C GLY A 90 0.00 -3.34 6.28
N GLN A 91 0.61 -4.31 6.92
CA GLN A 91 1.91 -4.14 7.57
C GLN A 91 2.84 -5.30 7.24
N VAL A 92 4.14 -5.07 7.37
CA VAL A 92 5.20 -6.00 6.98
C VAL A 92 6.01 -6.38 8.20
N HIS A 93 6.18 -7.67 8.43
CA HIS A 93 6.99 -8.22 9.50
C HIS A 93 8.19 -8.99 8.97
N ALA A 94 9.27 -9.02 9.75
CA ALA A 94 10.38 -9.93 9.50
C ALA A 94 10.04 -11.32 10.03
N ALA A 95 10.44 -12.36 9.30
CA ALA A 95 10.31 -13.73 9.75
C ALA A 95 11.48 -14.59 9.24
N MET A 96 11.62 -15.79 9.80
CA MET A 96 12.55 -16.81 9.36
C MET A 96 11.81 -18.12 9.18
N LEU A 97 11.98 -18.76 8.05
CA LEU A 97 11.43 -20.07 7.77
C LEU A 97 12.17 -21.17 8.52
N LYS A 98 11.62 -22.39 8.54
CA LYS A 98 12.23 -23.54 9.24
C LYS A 98 13.57 -23.99 8.63
N ASP A 99 13.79 -23.69 7.37
CA ASP A 99 15.05 -23.94 6.65
C ASP A 99 16.12 -22.86 6.88
N GLY A 100 15.82 -21.83 7.67
CA GLY A 100 16.69 -20.70 7.96
C GLY A 100 16.58 -19.54 6.97
N SER A 101 15.76 -19.63 5.93
CA SER A 101 15.53 -18.56 4.95
C SER A 101 14.91 -17.33 5.63
N ARG A 102 15.50 -16.15 5.42
CA ARG A 102 14.96 -14.89 5.92
C ARG A 102 13.89 -14.37 4.95
N VAL A 103 12.71 -14.07 5.48
CA VAL A 103 11.57 -13.59 4.70
C VAL A 103 10.97 -12.33 5.30
N VAL A 104 10.18 -11.64 4.51
CA VAL A 104 9.22 -10.63 4.95
C VAL A 104 7.81 -11.17 4.73
N VAL A 105 6.94 -10.91 5.68
CA VAL A 105 5.53 -11.32 5.65
C VAL A 105 4.69 -10.04 5.66
N LYS A 106 4.04 -9.75 4.53
CA LYS A 106 3.10 -8.66 4.41
C LYS A 106 1.70 -9.18 4.71
N VAL A 107 1.01 -8.54 5.64
CA VAL A 107 -0.31 -8.97 6.13
C VAL A 107 -1.28 -7.83 6.00
N GLN A 108 -2.47 -8.08 5.46
CA GLN A 108 -3.53 -7.07 5.38
C GLN A 108 -4.02 -6.69 6.79
N ARG A 109 -4.50 -5.45 6.90
CA ARG A 109 -5.15 -5.00 8.13
C ARG A 109 -6.49 -5.69 8.33
N PRO A 110 -6.88 -5.98 9.59
CA PRO A 110 -8.21 -6.50 9.88
C PRO A 110 -9.30 -5.58 9.34
N GLY A 111 -10.29 -6.12 8.65
CA GLY A 111 -11.46 -5.37 8.19
C GLY A 111 -11.22 -4.34 7.09
N VAL A 112 -9.99 -4.25 6.52
CA VAL A 112 -9.65 -3.23 5.53
C VAL A 112 -10.44 -3.41 4.23
N ALA A 113 -10.68 -4.64 3.79
CA ALA A 113 -11.44 -4.90 2.57
C ALA A 113 -12.89 -4.40 2.71
N GLU A 114 -13.55 -4.76 3.81
CA GLU A 114 -14.92 -4.34 4.10
C GLU A 114 -15.05 -2.82 4.29
N GLN A 115 -14.00 -2.17 4.80
CA GLN A 115 -13.96 -0.72 4.90
C GLN A 115 -13.86 -0.07 3.53
N ILE A 116 -12.97 -0.57 2.66
CA ILE A 116 -12.80 -0.06 1.30
C ILE A 116 -14.11 -0.16 0.52
N GLU A 117 -14.84 -1.28 0.63
CA GLU A 117 -16.14 -1.43 -0.02
C GLU A 117 -17.15 -0.38 0.44
N ARG A 118 -17.22 -0.12 1.74
CA ARG A 118 -18.09 0.94 2.29
C ARG A 118 -17.69 2.33 1.77
N ASP A 119 -16.41 2.62 1.76
CA ASP A 119 -15.88 3.90 1.31
C ASP A 119 -16.13 4.12 -0.19
N LEU A 120 -15.96 3.09 -1.02
CA LEU A 120 -16.29 3.13 -2.45
C LEU A 120 -17.79 3.38 -2.68
N ALA A 121 -18.66 2.76 -1.88
CA ALA A 121 -20.10 3.01 -1.97
C ALA A 121 -20.46 4.47 -1.58
N ILE A 122 -19.78 5.05 -0.60
CA ILE A 122 -19.95 6.46 -0.23
C ILE A 122 -19.45 7.36 -1.37
N LEU A 123 -18.28 7.07 -1.95
CA LEU A 123 -17.74 7.83 -3.09
C LEU A 123 -18.67 7.79 -4.29
N ALA A 124 -19.29 6.63 -4.60
CA ALA A 124 -20.26 6.52 -5.67
C ALA A 124 -21.49 7.43 -5.44
N GLN A 125 -21.98 7.52 -4.22
CA GLN A 125 -23.11 8.42 -3.87
C GLN A 125 -22.70 9.90 -3.99
N LEU A 126 -21.48 10.25 -3.53
CA LEU A 126 -20.97 11.62 -3.65
C LEU A 126 -20.80 12.03 -5.11
N ILE A 127 -20.29 11.13 -5.97
CA ILE A 127 -20.16 11.37 -7.41
C ILE A 127 -21.53 11.54 -8.06
N ALA A 128 -22.49 10.69 -7.76
CA ALA A 128 -23.86 10.83 -8.27
C ALA A 128 -24.47 12.18 -7.90
N TRP A 129 -24.26 12.63 -6.67
CA TRP A 129 -24.69 13.96 -6.23
C TRP A 129 -23.94 15.08 -6.98
N ALA A 130 -22.61 14.98 -7.09
CA ALA A 130 -21.77 16.01 -7.73
C ALA A 130 -22.12 16.20 -9.21
N LYS A 131 -22.46 15.14 -9.94
CA LYS A 131 -22.87 15.18 -11.36
C LYS A 131 -24.10 16.07 -11.59
N HIS A 132 -25.00 16.17 -10.61
CA HIS A 132 -26.21 16.95 -10.73
C HIS A 132 -26.13 18.35 -10.13
N HIS A 133 -25.12 18.61 -9.28
CA HIS A 133 -25.08 19.82 -8.46
C HIS A 133 -23.80 20.65 -8.61
N THR A 134 -22.82 20.18 -9.37
CA THR A 134 -21.52 20.88 -9.52
C THR A 134 -21.03 20.92 -10.97
N ALA A 135 -20.19 21.92 -11.29
CA ALA A 135 -19.51 21.99 -12.59
C ALA A 135 -18.54 20.80 -12.80
N LEU A 136 -17.96 20.26 -11.71
CA LEU A 136 -17.06 19.09 -11.79
C LEU A 136 -17.72 17.89 -12.47
N GLY A 137 -19.02 17.66 -12.20
CA GLY A 137 -19.76 16.58 -12.83
C GLY A 137 -20.07 16.79 -14.30
N ALA A 138 -20.02 18.05 -14.79
CA ALA A 138 -20.18 18.37 -16.20
C ALA A 138 -18.85 18.31 -16.98
N ASP A 139 -17.75 18.67 -16.32
CA ASP A 139 -16.44 18.85 -16.96
C ASP A 139 -15.62 17.54 -16.97
N TYR A 140 -15.87 16.60 -16.05
CA TYR A 140 -15.09 15.39 -15.88
C TYR A 140 -15.95 14.12 -15.85
N ASP A 141 -15.43 13.03 -16.40
CA ASP A 141 -16.03 11.69 -16.28
C ASP A 141 -15.68 11.06 -14.92
N LEU A 142 -16.44 11.48 -13.91
CA LEU A 142 -16.25 11.01 -12.53
C LEU A 142 -16.56 9.52 -12.35
N ASP A 143 -17.42 8.94 -13.20
CA ASP A 143 -17.74 7.50 -13.15
C ASP A 143 -16.54 6.67 -13.60
N SER A 144 -15.89 7.07 -14.70
CA SER A 144 -14.66 6.42 -15.16
C SER A 144 -13.54 6.55 -14.14
N LEU A 145 -13.39 7.72 -13.49
CA LEU A 145 -12.42 7.93 -12.42
C LEU A 145 -12.65 7.00 -11.22
N LEU A 146 -13.91 6.86 -10.78
CA LEU A 146 -14.25 5.94 -9.69
C LEU A 146 -13.98 4.49 -10.08
N SER A 147 -14.30 4.11 -11.32
CA SER A 147 -14.03 2.76 -11.83
C SER A 147 -12.54 2.45 -11.86
N GLU A 148 -11.71 3.37 -12.35
CA GLU A 148 -10.25 3.27 -12.34
C GLU A 148 -9.70 3.13 -10.91
N PHE A 149 -10.17 3.98 -10.01
CA PHE A 149 -9.79 3.93 -8.61
C PHE A 149 -10.19 2.62 -7.94
N SER A 150 -11.44 2.18 -8.14
CA SER A 150 -11.93 0.90 -7.62
C SER A 150 -11.08 -0.27 -8.11
N HIS A 151 -10.75 -0.31 -9.41
CA HIS A 151 -9.89 -1.35 -9.96
C HIS A 151 -8.48 -1.33 -9.34
N THR A 152 -7.91 -0.15 -9.14
CA THR A 152 -6.58 0.03 -8.57
C THR A 152 -6.52 -0.43 -7.12
N ILE A 153 -7.48 0.00 -6.28
CA ILE A 153 -7.47 -0.32 -4.85
C ILE A 153 -7.78 -1.80 -4.59
N HIS A 154 -8.65 -2.43 -5.40
CA HIS A 154 -8.85 -3.88 -5.35
C HIS A 154 -7.60 -4.64 -5.77
N GLY A 155 -6.84 -4.11 -6.73
CA GLY A 155 -5.54 -4.67 -7.10
C GLY A 155 -4.52 -4.62 -5.97
N GLU A 156 -4.54 -3.60 -5.11
CA GLU A 156 -3.69 -3.50 -3.92
C GLU A 156 -4.14 -4.43 -2.78
N LEU A 157 -5.42 -4.80 -2.74
CA LEU A 157 -5.95 -5.79 -1.80
C LEU A 157 -5.62 -7.24 -2.20
N ASP A 158 -5.20 -7.50 -3.43
CA ASP A 158 -4.91 -8.86 -3.90
C ASP A 158 -3.41 -9.15 -3.87
N TYR A 159 -2.92 -9.71 -2.77
CA TYR A 159 -1.51 -10.06 -2.62
C TYR A 159 -1.06 -11.22 -3.51
N LEU A 160 -1.95 -12.07 -4.02
CA LEU A 160 -1.60 -13.04 -5.07
C LEU A 160 -1.20 -12.31 -6.36
N ARG A 161 -1.93 -11.24 -6.72
CA ARG A 161 -1.61 -10.40 -7.88
C ARG A 161 -0.27 -9.68 -7.69
N GLU A 162 0.02 -9.18 -6.48
CA GLU A 162 1.32 -8.56 -6.14
C GLU A 162 2.46 -9.57 -6.32
N GLY A 163 2.30 -10.79 -5.79
CA GLY A 163 3.27 -11.87 -5.96
C GLY A 163 3.47 -12.27 -7.42
N GLN A 164 2.40 -12.40 -8.21
CA GLN A 164 2.48 -12.71 -9.63
C GLN A 164 3.21 -11.62 -10.43
N ASN A 165 3.00 -10.34 -10.08
CA ASN A 165 3.71 -9.23 -10.68
C ASN A 165 5.20 -9.27 -10.35
N ALA A 166 5.58 -9.60 -9.10
CA ALA A 166 6.98 -9.79 -8.71
C ALA A 166 7.63 -10.91 -9.53
N ASP A 167 6.96 -12.07 -9.69
CA ASP A 167 7.48 -13.17 -10.52
C ASP A 167 7.62 -12.78 -12.00
N ARG A 168 6.64 -12.05 -12.55
CA ARG A 168 6.75 -11.54 -13.95
C ARG A 168 7.94 -10.61 -14.13
N LEU A 169 8.16 -9.70 -13.19
CA LEU A 169 9.32 -8.81 -13.21
C LEU A 169 10.63 -9.62 -13.11
N ARG A 170 10.71 -10.58 -12.20
CA ARG A 170 11.88 -11.44 -12.04
C ARG A 170 12.21 -12.22 -13.32
N LEU A 171 11.20 -12.79 -13.98
CA LEU A 171 11.35 -13.48 -15.26
C LEU A 171 11.74 -12.53 -16.40
N GLY A 172 11.20 -11.31 -16.40
CA GLY A 172 11.47 -10.32 -17.44
C GLY A 172 12.88 -9.73 -17.38
N PHE A 173 13.44 -9.55 -16.17
CA PHE A 173 14.78 -9.01 -16.01
C PHE A 173 15.88 -10.08 -16.10
N GLY A 174 15.58 -11.37 -15.83
CA GLY A 174 16.58 -12.43 -15.80
C GLY A 174 17.72 -12.14 -14.81
N ASP A 175 18.86 -12.83 -15.00
CA ASP A 175 20.02 -12.70 -14.10
C ASP A 175 20.97 -11.53 -14.46
N ASP A 176 20.70 -10.79 -15.53
CA ASP A 176 21.71 -10.00 -16.24
C ASP A 176 21.82 -8.51 -15.86
N ILE A 177 20.96 -7.96 -14.97
CA ILE A 177 20.85 -6.48 -14.91
C ILE A 177 21.22 -5.89 -13.53
N GLY A 178 21.73 -6.67 -12.60
CA GLY A 178 21.97 -6.16 -11.23
C GLY A 178 20.68 -5.79 -10.47
N ILE A 179 19.52 -6.14 -11.02
CA ILE A 179 18.22 -5.97 -10.40
C ILE A 179 17.83 -7.25 -9.68
N ARG A 180 17.64 -7.18 -8.36
CA ARG A 180 17.17 -8.31 -7.57
C ARG A 180 15.70 -8.12 -7.23
N VAL A 181 14.85 -9.00 -7.75
CA VAL A 181 13.44 -9.09 -7.39
C VAL A 181 13.27 -10.19 -6.34
N PRO A 182 12.64 -9.91 -5.17
CA PRO A 182 12.44 -10.90 -4.12
C PRO A 182 11.68 -12.14 -4.61
N ILE A 183 12.09 -13.32 -4.17
CA ILE A 183 11.40 -14.58 -4.47
C ILE A 183 10.13 -14.67 -3.63
N VAL A 184 8.99 -15.01 -4.26
CA VAL A 184 7.72 -15.24 -3.59
C VAL A 184 7.64 -16.67 -3.06
N HIS A 185 7.30 -16.84 -1.79
CA HIS A 185 7.05 -18.14 -1.15
C HIS A 185 5.57 -18.51 -1.30
N TRP A 186 5.18 -19.05 -2.45
CA TRP A 186 3.80 -19.34 -2.83
C TRP A 186 3.04 -20.22 -1.83
N PRO A 187 3.62 -21.27 -1.21
CA PRO A 187 2.92 -22.05 -0.17
C PRO A 187 2.52 -21.24 1.06
N LEU A 188 3.12 -20.04 1.26
CA LEU A 188 2.88 -19.12 2.37
C LEU A 188 2.31 -17.78 1.88
N THR A 189 1.66 -17.80 0.72
CA THR A 189 1.07 -16.60 0.09
C THR A 189 -0.39 -16.85 -0.26
N THR A 190 -1.26 -15.94 0.17
CA THR A 190 -2.71 -15.94 -0.07
C THR A 190 -3.15 -14.55 -0.54
N HIS A 191 -4.45 -14.32 -0.70
CA HIS A 191 -4.96 -12.97 -1.01
C HIS A 191 -4.63 -11.93 0.08
N ARG A 192 -4.42 -12.36 1.34
CA ARG A 192 -4.26 -11.47 2.50
C ARG A 192 -2.88 -11.55 3.17
N VAL A 193 -2.08 -12.53 2.80
CA VAL A 193 -0.72 -12.74 3.31
C VAL A 193 0.22 -12.93 2.14
N LEU A 194 1.29 -12.14 2.06
CA LEU A 194 2.33 -12.28 1.05
C LEU A 194 3.67 -12.50 1.74
N THR A 195 4.27 -13.66 1.48
CA THR A 195 5.59 -14.03 2.00
C THR A 195 6.61 -13.97 0.88
N MET A 196 7.64 -13.14 1.06
CA MET A 196 8.72 -12.96 0.08
C MET A 196 10.08 -13.04 0.74
N GLU A 197 11.10 -13.33 -0.05
CA GLU A 197 12.50 -13.21 0.33
C GLU A 197 12.79 -11.84 0.95
N ARG A 198 13.51 -11.81 2.07
CA ARG A 198 14.00 -10.57 2.66
C ARG A 198 15.28 -10.15 1.96
N VAL A 199 15.20 -9.11 1.14
CA VAL A 199 16.35 -8.48 0.51
C VAL A 199 16.87 -7.38 1.44
N GLU A 200 18.14 -7.47 1.82
CA GLU A 200 18.83 -6.38 2.51
C GLU A 200 19.15 -5.28 1.50
N ARG A 201 18.72 -4.07 1.81
CA ARG A 201 18.88 -2.92 0.91
C ARG A 201 19.25 -1.67 1.68
N ILE A 202 20.00 -0.81 1.03
CA ILE A 202 20.21 0.57 1.45
C ILE A 202 19.18 1.41 0.67
N LYS A 203 18.44 2.27 1.36
CA LYS A 203 17.53 3.20 0.67
C LYS A 203 18.37 4.20 -0.11
N ILE A 204 17.97 4.49 -1.35
CA ILE A 204 18.65 5.49 -2.21
C ILE A 204 18.65 6.89 -1.58
N THR A 205 17.75 7.15 -0.65
CA THR A 205 17.68 8.41 0.11
C THR A 205 18.57 8.42 1.36
N ASP A 206 19.17 7.28 1.74
CA ASP A 206 20.08 7.18 2.88
C ASP A 206 21.52 7.35 2.41
N LEU A 207 21.87 8.60 2.13
CA LEU A 207 23.18 8.98 1.57
C LEU A 207 24.34 8.54 2.48
N GLU A 208 24.16 8.58 3.80
CA GLU A 208 25.21 8.15 4.74
C GLU A 208 25.51 6.65 4.63
N GLN A 209 24.48 5.81 4.48
CA GLN A 209 24.69 4.37 4.30
C GLN A 209 25.24 4.05 2.92
N LEU A 210 24.83 4.79 1.87
CA LEU A 210 25.37 4.64 0.53
C LEU A 210 26.88 4.96 0.51
N ASP A 211 27.28 6.09 1.12
CA ASP A 211 28.70 6.48 1.22
C ASP A 211 29.53 5.43 1.96
N ARG A 212 29.02 4.89 3.08
CA ARG A 212 29.69 3.81 3.83
C ARG A 212 29.83 2.52 3.03
N ALA A 213 28.88 2.25 2.11
CA ALA A 213 28.92 1.10 1.21
C ALA A 213 29.75 1.35 -0.05
N GLY A 214 30.34 2.55 -0.22
CA GLY A 214 31.14 2.91 -1.39
C GLY A 214 30.31 3.12 -2.67
N ILE A 215 29.02 3.42 -2.52
CA ILE A 215 28.10 3.69 -3.63
C ILE A 215 27.95 5.21 -3.75
N SER A 216 28.53 5.77 -4.81
CA SER A 216 28.48 7.21 -5.13
C SER A 216 27.46 7.53 -6.22
#